data_1841037d0d09a83279a9ab1d51129601
#
_entry.id   1841037d0d09a83279a9ab1d51129601
#
_cell.length_a   1.000
_cell.length_b   1.000
_cell.length_c   1.000
_cell.angle_alpha   90.00
_cell.angle_beta   90.00
_cell.angle_gamma   90.00
#
_symmetry.space_group_name_H-M   'P 1'
#
loop_
_entity.id
_entity.type
_entity.pdbx_description
1 polymer ?
#
loop_
_entity_poly.entity_id
_entity_poly.type
_entity_poly.pdbx_seq_one_letter_code
_entity_poly.pdbx_strand_id
1 'polypeptide(L)'
;WGALTAGVKGQQMAELGELASSPIVGFADGFPLSNPALVRRLLEYIQPLHKSIALWPCDRTLAGNGAAREGAVSVRLGLPGIPASAETSALAAILELVASGGTRVHIMRVSTARSVELIRDAKARDLPVTASVTWMHLLLNVGAISGNSQDSAGKNALTASVPYDPNLHLEPPLGNLSDQLALIQAVKDGVIDAIAIDHNPRTYEEKTVAFADSPPGAIGLELALPLLWHGLVETGEFSALELWRVLSTGPAVCLGQTPAKVALGASAELILFDPLMTWTVEGRSLKSRSANTPWLGQQIAGKVLQTWV
;
A
#
# COMPACT_ATOMS: atom_id res chain seq x y z
N TRP A 1 4.07 15.20 3.54
CA TRP A 1 3.32 14.94 4.77
C TRP A 1 4.00 15.59 5.97
N GLY A 2 3.22 16.14 6.91
CA GLY A 2 3.69 16.56 8.24
C GLY A 2 3.65 15.36 9.19
N ALA A 3 4.59 15.30 10.16
CA ALA A 3 4.57 14.27 11.19
C ALA A 3 3.39 14.46 12.14
N LEU A 4 2.70 13.38 12.50
CA LEU A 4 1.65 13.37 13.54
C LEU A 4 2.26 13.48 14.94
N THR A 5 3.40 12.81 15.15
CA THR A 5 4.02 12.74 16.47
C THR A 5 5.46 13.24 16.44
N ALA A 6 5.93 13.75 17.56
CA ALA A 6 7.29 14.25 17.73
C ALA A 6 8.31 13.16 17.44
N GLY A 7 9.16 13.40 16.43
CA GLY A 7 10.16 12.43 15.96
C GLY A 7 9.58 11.12 15.41
N VAL A 8 8.29 11.13 15.01
CA VAL A 8 7.57 9.95 14.45
C VAL A 8 7.58 8.75 15.42
N LYS A 9 7.51 9.02 16.74
CA LYS A 9 7.63 7.97 17.77
C LYS A 9 6.29 7.43 18.28
N GLY A 10 5.15 7.97 17.81
CA GLY A 10 3.82 7.54 18.23
C GLY A 10 3.47 7.84 19.70
N GLN A 11 4.20 8.72 20.37
CA GLN A 11 4.07 8.97 21.82
C GLN A 11 3.47 10.33 22.15
N GLN A 12 3.96 11.38 21.53
CA GLN A 12 3.57 12.76 21.80
C GLN A 12 3.21 13.46 20.49
N MET A 13 2.14 14.22 20.48
CA MET A 13 1.71 15.02 19.34
C MET A 13 2.81 16.02 18.94
N ALA A 14 3.02 16.18 17.62
CA ALA A 14 3.91 17.21 17.07
C ALA A 14 3.23 18.59 17.11
N GLU A 15 3.96 19.65 16.72
CA GLU A 15 3.44 21.01 16.61
C GLU A 15 2.60 21.16 15.32
N LEU A 16 1.43 20.53 15.32
CA LEU A 16 0.59 20.36 14.13
C LEU A 16 0.13 21.70 13.54
N GLY A 17 -0.12 22.71 14.40
CA GLY A 17 -0.53 24.04 13.95
C GLY A 17 0.55 24.73 13.12
N GLU A 18 1.81 24.64 13.54
CA GLU A 18 2.95 25.17 12.79
C GLU A 18 3.18 24.39 11.49
N LEU A 19 3.13 23.07 11.57
CA LEU A 19 3.26 22.20 10.39
C LEU A 19 2.16 22.47 9.36
N ALA A 20 0.92 22.73 9.79
CA ALA A 20 -0.19 23.04 8.89
C ALA A 20 0.02 24.34 8.09
N SER A 21 0.84 25.27 8.61
CA SER A 21 1.20 26.51 7.91
C SER A 21 2.19 26.31 6.77
N SER A 22 2.82 25.13 6.69
CA SER A 22 3.71 24.73 5.60
C SER A 22 2.91 24.09 4.46
N PRO A 23 3.47 23.99 3.24
CA PRO A 23 2.77 23.40 2.08
C PRO A 23 2.68 21.87 2.18
N ILE A 24 2.12 21.36 3.28
CA ILE A 24 1.87 19.92 3.47
C ILE A 24 0.48 19.54 2.95
N VAL A 25 0.37 18.33 2.41
CA VAL A 25 -0.90 17.77 1.92
C VAL A 25 -1.75 17.16 3.05
N GLY A 26 -1.14 16.78 4.15
CA GLY A 26 -1.77 16.14 5.30
C GLY A 26 -0.74 15.66 6.31
N PHE A 27 -1.18 14.87 7.28
CA PHE A 27 -0.36 14.37 8.38
C PHE A 27 -0.26 12.85 8.37
N ALA A 28 0.93 12.31 8.57
CA ALA A 28 1.19 10.88 8.68
C ALA A 28 2.50 10.61 9.42
N ASP A 29 2.56 9.54 10.20
CA ASP A 29 3.83 9.03 10.72
C ASP A 29 4.38 7.87 9.87
N GLY A 30 3.55 7.23 9.04
CA GLY A 30 3.93 6.05 8.26
C GLY A 30 4.06 4.78 9.11
N PHE A 31 3.89 4.87 10.43
CA PHE A 31 3.87 3.77 11.39
C PHE A 31 2.53 3.70 12.10
N PRO A 32 2.12 2.50 12.62
CA PRO A 32 0.91 2.36 13.39
C PRO A 32 0.97 3.13 14.71
N LEU A 33 -0.11 3.81 15.06
CA LEU A 33 -0.27 4.45 16.36
C LEU A 33 -1.00 3.50 17.30
N SER A 34 -0.33 3.04 18.36
CA SER A 34 -0.86 2.06 19.31
C SER A 34 -1.73 2.66 20.41
N ASN A 35 -1.76 4.00 20.56
CA ASN A 35 -2.51 4.67 21.62
C ASN A 35 -3.80 5.31 21.07
N PRO A 36 -4.99 4.68 21.27
CA PRO A 36 -6.26 5.23 20.78
C PRO A 36 -6.60 6.61 21.35
N ALA A 37 -6.20 6.92 22.59
CA ALA A 37 -6.42 8.23 23.17
C ALA A 37 -5.59 9.33 22.47
N LEU A 38 -4.38 8.99 22.03
CA LEU A 38 -3.57 9.88 21.21
C LEU A 38 -4.20 10.07 19.82
N VAL A 39 -4.63 8.98 19.18
CA VAL A 39 -5.32 9.04 17.87
C VAL A 39 -6.55 9.93 17.96
N ARG A 40 -7.38 9.77 18.99
CA ARG A 40 -8.55 10.63 19.21
C ARG A 40 -8.18 12.11 19.30
N ARG A 41 -7.17 12.47 20.10
CA ARG A 41 -6.70 13.85 20.23
C ARG A 41 -6.18 14.43 18.93
N LEU A 42 -5.44 13.61 18.14
CA LEU A 42 -4.95 14.00 16.81
C LEU A 42 -6.12 14.33 15.87
N LEU A 43 -7.15 13.48 15.85
CA LEU A 43 -8.36 13.70 15.05
C LEU A 43 -9.06 15.00 15.44
N GLU A 44 -9.31 15.22 16.75
CA GLU A 44 -9.94 16.43 17.27
C GLU A 44 -9.12 17.69 16.93
N TYR A 45 -7.80 17.65 17.09
CA TYR A 45 -6.93 18.80 16.87
C TYR A 45 -6.80 19.16 15.38
N ILE A 46 -6.76 18.18 14.50
CA ILE A 46 -6.56 18.39 13.04
C ILE A 46 -7.87 18.78 12.33
N GLN A 47 -9.02 18.42 12.88
CA GLN A 47 -10.32 18.71 12.28
C GLN A 47 -10.47 20.17 11.84
N PRO A 48 -10.18 21.21 12.66
CA PRO A 48 -10.28 22.60 12.23
C PRO A 48 -9.19 23.06 11.26
N LEU A 49 -8.13 22.28 11.07
CA LEU A 49 -7.04 22.58 10.12
C LEU A 49 -7.39 22.18 8.68
N HIS A 50 -8.51 21.47 8.48
CA HIS A 50 -8.97 20.98 7.17
C HIS A 50 -7.93 20.16 6.40
N LYS A 51 -7.03 19.46 7.11
CA LYS A 51 -6.03 18.56 6.56
C LYS A 51 -6.43 17.11 6.77
N SER A 52 -6.05 16.24 5.85
CA SER A 52 -6.26 14.79 5.98
C SER A 52 -5.22 14.18 6.92
N ILE A 53 -5.61 13.12 7.63
CA ILE A 53 -4.70 12.25 8.38
C ILE A 53 -4.60 10.93 7.66
N ALA A 54 -3.39 10.43 7.44
CA ALA A 54 -3.18 9.07 6.96
C ALA A 54 -2.73 8.17 8.11
N LEU A 55 -3.49 7.10 8.35
CA LEU A 55 -3.26 6.15 9.42
C LEU A 55 -3.10 4.74 8.86
N TRP A 56 -2.11 4.03 9.38
CA TRP A 56 -1.95 2.61 9.10
C TRP A 56 -2.53 1.80 10.25
N PRO A 57 -3.64 1.04 10.01
CA PRO A 57 -4.26 0.20 11.03
C PRO A 57 -3.42 -1.06 11.26
N CYS A 58 -2.75 -1.13 12.39
CA CYS A 58 -2.03 -2.33 12.82
C CYS A 58 -1.84 -2.31 14.34
N ASP A 59 -2.32 -3.34 15.01
CA ASP A 59 -1.98 -3.61 16.40
C ASP A 59 -0.65 -4.38 16.45
N ARG A 60 0.40 -3.69 16.87
CA ARG A 60 1.76 -4.25 16.97
C ARG A 60 1.87 -5.35 18.02
N THR A 61 1.02 -5.33 19.04
CA THR A 61 1.00 -6.37 20.09
C THR A 61 0.47 -7.68 19.52
N LEU A 62 -0.60 -7.61 18.72
CA LEU A 62 -1.14 -8.77 18.01
C LEU A 62 -0.23 -9.24 16.87
N ALA A 63 0.42 -8.32 16.16
CA ALA A 63 1.35 -8.69 15.10
C ALA A 63 2.61 -9.38 15.64
N GLY A 64 3.08 -8.98 16.82
CA GLY A 64 4.26 -9.56 17.47
C GLY A 64 5.51 -9.50 16.57
N ASN A 65 6.20 -10.63 16.48
CA ASN A 65 7.36 -10.84 15.59
C ASN A 65 6.98 -11.61 14.31
N GLY A 66 5.70 -11.56 13.90
CA GLY A 66 5.23 -12.24 12.70
C GLY A 66 5.92 -11.72 11.43
N ALA A 67 6.11 -12.61 10.46
CA ALA A 67 6.76 -12.31 9.19
C ALA A 67 5.86 -12.61 7.97
N ALA A 68 4.80 -13.39 8.14
CA ALA A 68 3.87 -13.76 7.08
C ALA A 68 2.43 -13.71 7.57
N ARG A 69 1.45 -13.68 6.67
CA ARG A 69 0.04 -13.79 7.06
C ARG A 69 -0.22 -15.13 7.74
N GLU A 70 -0.82 -15.11 8.94
CA GLU A 70 -1.20 -16.31 9.66
C GLU A 70 -2.15 -17.18 8.84
N GLY A 71 -1.86 -18.47 8.77
CA GLY A 71 -2.67 -19.44 8.06
C GLY A 71 -1.89 -20.70 7.64
N ALA A 72 -2.51 -21.53 6.81
CA ALA A 72 -1.93 -22.80 6.39
C ALA A 72 -0.55 -22.65 5.72
N VAL A 73 -0.33 -21.57 4.97
CA VAL A 73 0.95 -21.32 4.28
C VAL A 73 2.05 -20.99 5.29
N SER A 74 1.83 -20.06 6.22
CA SER A 74 2.83 -19.69 7.23
C SER A 74 3.21 -20.87 8.13
N VAL A 75 2.21 -21.68 8.53
CA VAL A 75 2.46 -22.92 9.31
C VAL A 75 3.30 -23.90 8.52
N ARG A 76 2.96 -24.16 7.24
CA ARG A 76 3.71 -25.08 6.37
C ARG A 76 5.17 -24.61 6.15
N LEU A 77 5.37 -23.31 6.06
CA LEU A 77 6.69 -22.70 5.86
C LEU A 77 7.47 -22.51 7.17
N GLY A 78 6.88 -22.79 8.33
CA GLY A 78 7.50 -22.55 9.63
C GLY A 78 7.73 -21.07 9.95
N LEU A 79 6.96 -20.17 9.33
CA LEU A 79 7.08 -18.74 9.54
C LEU A 79 6.12 -18.27 10.63
N PRO A 80 6.55 -17.36 11.53
CA PRO A 80 5.66 -16.78 12.52
C PRO A 80 4.56 -15.95 11.83
N GLY A 81 3.31 -16.19 12.23
CA GLY A 81 2.13 -15.60 11.60
C GLY A 81 1.74 -14.24 12.18
N ILE A 82 1.26 -13.35 11.30
CA ILE A 82 0.56 -12.11 11.69
C ILE A 82 -0.94 -12.36 11.47
N PRO A 83 -1.76 -12.38 12.53
CA PRO A 83 -3.19 -12.61 12.37
C PRO A 83 -3.88 -11.44 11.67
N ALA A 84 -4.92 -11.71 10.91
CA ALA A 84 -5.73 -10.66 10.27
C ALA A 84 -6.32 -9.68 11.28
N SER A 85 -6.58 -10.14 12.50
CA SER A 85 -7.07 -9.32 13.61
C SER A 85 -6.11 -8.21 14.02
N ALA A 86 -4.81 -8.30 13.74
CA ALA A 86 -3.87 -7.22 13.99
C ALA A 86 -4.21 -5.96 13.16
N GLU A 87 -4.73 -6.13 11.94
CA GLU A 87 -5.21 -5.03 11.10
C GLU A 87 -6.65 -4.66 11.43
N THR A 88 -7.55 -5.65 11.47
CA THR A 88 -8.99 -5.38 11.54
C THR A 88 -9.44 -4.79 12.86
N SER A 89 -8.85 -5.17 13.99
CA SER A 89 -9.17 -4.57 15.30
C SER A 89 -8.71 -3.12 15.39
N ALA A 90 -7.50 -2.82 14.91
CA ALA A 90 -6.98 -1.46 14.86
C ALA A 90 -7.81 -0.58 13.89
N LEU A 91 -8.20 -1.13 12.73
CA LEU A 91 -9.08 -0.44 11.79
C LEU A 91 -10.44 -0.12 12.40
N ALA A 92 -11.08 -1.11 13.03
CA ALA A 92 -12.38 -0.90 13.69
C ALA A 92 -12.32 0.22 14.74
N ALA A 93 -11.27 0.23 15.56
CA ALA A 93 -11.06 1.30 16.54
C ALA A 93 -10.89 2.69 15.88
N ILE A 94 -10.11 2.78 14.80
CA ILE A 94 -9.96 4.03 14.04
C ILE A 94 -11.30 4.49 13.47
N LEU A 95 -12.09 3.60 12.86
CA LEU A 95 -13.38 3.94 12.25
C LEU A 95 -14.39 4.46 13.29
N GLU A 96 -14.42 3.90 14.49
CA GLU A 96 -15.27 4.40 15.60
C GLU A 96 -14.83 5.80 16.06
N LEU A 97 -13.52 6.07 16.11
CA LEU A 97 -13.02 7.41 16.44
C LEU A 97 -13.35 8.44 15.33
N VAL A 98 -13.27 8.04 14.06
CA VAL A 98 -13.69 8.89 12.93
C VAL A 98 -15.18 9.17 12.97
N ALA A 99 -16.01 8.18 13.31
CA ALA A 99 -17.45 8.33 13.43
C ALA A 99 -17.84 9.36 14.51
N SER A 100 -17.05 9.49 15.57
CA SER A 100 -17.30 10.44 16.65
C SER A 100 -16.81 11.85 16.35
N GLY A 101 -15.77 12.03 15.53
CA GLY A 101 -15.08 13.32 15.31
C GLY A 101 -15.27 13.95 13.92
N GLY A 102 -15.61 13.17 12.90
CA GLY A 102 -15.82 13.65 11.53
C GLY A 102 -14.57 14.14 10.80
N THR A 103 -13.38 13.83 11.30
CA THR A 103 -12.10 14.19 10.67
C THR A 103 -11.83 13.31 9.46
N ARG A 104 -11.33 13.90 8.37
CA ARG A 104 -10.99 13.17 7.16
C ARG A 104 -9.76 12.28 7.36
N VAL A 105 -9.93 10.97 7.20
CA VAL A 105 -8.89 9.97 7.42
C VAL A 105 -8.65 9.14 6.16
N HIS A 106 -7.38 8.96 5.81
CA HIS A 106 -6.93 8.01 4.81
C HIS A 106 -6.40 6.75 5.49
N ILE A 107 -7.03 5.61 5.22
CA ILE A 107 -6.60 4.30 5.72
C ILE A 107 -5.53 3.74 4.78
N MET A 108 -4.31 3.61 5.29
CA MET A 108 -3.16 3.15 4.53
C MET A 108 -3.04 1.62 4.56
N ARG A 109 -2.53 1.05 3.45
CA ARG A 109 -2.03 -0.33 3.40
C ARG A 109 -3.06 -1.40 3.81
N VAL A 110 -4.29 -1.28 3.34
CA VAL A 110 -5.33 -2.31 3.56
C VAL A 110 -4.88 -3.63 2.94
N SER A 111 -4.96 -4.73 3.69
CA SER A 111 -4.42 -6.02 3.24
C SER A 111 -5.34 -7.22 3.49
N THR A 112 -6.51 -7.04 4.10
CA THR A 112 -7.42 -8.14 4.42
C THR A 112 -8.83 -7.93 3.86
N ALA A 113 -9.51 -9.03 3.50
CA ALA A 113 -10.92 -9.02 3.06
C ALA A 113 -11.84 -8.40 4.13
N ARG A 114 -11.59 -8.71 5.40
CA ARG A 114 -12.40 -8.15 6.49
C ARG A 114 -12.24 -6.63 6.62
N SER A 115 -11.05 -6.10 6.40
CA SER A 115 -10.84 -4.65 6.37
C SER A 115 -11.60 -3.97 5.22
N VAL A 116 -11.70 -4.62 4.06
CA VAL A 116 -12.53 -4.13 2.95
C VAL A 116 -14.00 -4.00 3.38
N GLU A 117 -14.55 -5.01 4.07
CA GLU A 117 -15.92 -4.97 4.59
C GLU A 117 -16.12 -3.79 5.56
N LEU A 118 -15.20 -3.62 6.52
CA LEU A 118 -15.25 -2.53 7.51
C LEU A 118 -15.22 -1.15 6.82
N ILE A 119 -14.38 -0.96 5.80
CA ILE A 119 -14.31 0.29 5.04
C ILE A 119 -15.58 0.50 4.22
N ARG A 120 -16.13 -0.56 3.60
CA ARG A 120 -17.40 -0.50 2.87
C ARG A 120 -18.54 -0.03 3.77
N ASP A 121 -18.65 -0.60 4.97
CA ASP A 121 -19.66 -0.21 5.96
C ASP A 121 -19.45 1.23 6.43
N ALA A 122 -18.21 1.65 6.66
CA ALA A 122 -17.89 3.02 7.04
C ALA A 122 -18.31 4.02 5.94
N LYS A 123 -18.00 3.74 4.68
CA LYS A 123 -18.41 4.57 3.54
C LYS A 123 -19.93 4.59 3.35
N ALA A 124 -20.62 3.47 3.56
CA ALA A 124 -22.08 3.40 3.52
C ALA A 124 -22.76 4.25 4.62
N ARG A 125 -22.04 4.56 5.70
CA ARG A 125 -22.43 5.46 6.77
C ARG A 125 -21.96 6.91 6.55
N ASP A 126 -21.48 7.24 5.36
CA ASP A 126 -20.94 8.56 4.99
C ASP A 126 -19.76 9.05 5.87
N LEU A 127 -19.01 8.12 6.48
CA LEU A 127 -17.80 8.51 7.19
C LEU A 127 -16.75 9.09 6.24
N PRO A 128 -16.03 10.15 6.63
CA PRO A 128 -15.05 10.82 5.76
C PRO A 128 -13.74 10.03 5.67
N VAL A 129 -13.83 8.81 5.13
CA VAL A 129 -12.69 7.90 4.99
C VAL A 129 -12.39 7.62 3.52
N THR A 130 -11.09 7.55 3.22
CA THR A 130 -10.53 7.02 1.98
C THR A 130 -9.55 5.90 2.32
N ALA A 131 -9.24 5.03 1.37
CA ALA A 131 -8.36 3.89 1.62
C ALA A 131 -7.42 3.62 0.46
N SER A 132 -6.25 3.05 0.78
CA SER A 132 -5.31 2.55 -0.22
C SER A 132 -4.83 1.14 0.08
N VAL A 133 -4.53 0.41 -0.98
CA VAL A 133 -3.89 -0.90 -0.98
C VAL A 133 -2.50 -0.76 -1.62
N THR A 134 -1.52 -1.57 -1.23
CA THR A 134 -0.25 -1.56 -1.94
C THR A 134 -0.34 -2.41 -3.22
N TRP A 135 0.38 -2.00 -4.25
CA TRP A 135 0.36 -2.65 -5.56
C TRP A 135 0.70 -4.15 -5.52
N MET A 136 1.62 -4.56 -4.64
CA MET A 136 2.03 -5.96 -4.54
C MET A 136 0.90 -6.85 -3.99
N HIS A 137 0.02 -6.33 -3.12
CA HIS A 137 -1.13 -7.07 -2.59
C HIS A 137 -2.22 -7.35 -3.63
N LEU A 138 -2.22 -6.63 -4.75
CA LEU A 138 -3.11 -6.91 -5.88
C LEU A 138 -2.54 -7.99 -6.80
N LEU A 139 -1.22 -8.13 -6.87
CA LEU A 139 -0.53 -9.07 -7.78
C LEU A 139 -0.16 -10.39 -7.11
N LEU A 140 0.13 -10.36 -5.81
CA LEU A 140 0.67 -11.48 -5.05
C LEU A 140 -0.18 -11.77 -3.81
N ASN A 141 -0.12 -13.02 -3.36
CA ASN A 141 -0.63 -13.46 -2.08
C ASN A 141 0.45 -14.24 -1.31
N VAL A 142 0.16 -14.67 -0.09
CA VAL A 142 1.11 -15.37 0.78
C VAL A 142 1.72 -16.62 0.15
N GLY A 143 1.03 -17.25 -0.82
CA GLY A 143 1.54 -18.39 -1.57
C GLY A 143 2.83 -18.10 -2.35
N ALA A 144 3.06 -16.84 -2.74
CA ALA A 144 4.28 -16.44 -3.43
C ALA A 144 5.56 -16.73 -2.61
N ILE A 145 5.47 -16.72 -1.27
CA ILE A 145 6.60 -17.01 -0.38
C ILE A 145 7.08 -18.47 -0.52
N SER A 146 6.19 -19.39 -0.93
CA SER A 146 6.56 -20.79 -1.14
C SER A 146 7.37 -21.04 -2.40
N GLY A 147 7.45 -20.09 -3.32
CA GLY A 147 8.04 -20.25 -4.65
C GLY A 147 7.26 -21.23 -5.55
N ASN A 148 6.07 -21.65 -5.13
CA ASN A 148 5.26 -22.60 -5.90
C ASN A 148 4.15 -21.83 -6.65
N SER A 149 4.15 -21.93 -7.96
CA SER A 149 3.14 -21.29 -8.82
C SER A 149 1.72 -21.80 -8.58
N GLN A 150 1.54 -22.98 -8.01
CA GLN A 150 0.21 -23.52 -7.66
C GLN A 150 -0.40 -22.84 -6.42
N ASP A 151 0.44 -22.35 -5.50
CA ASP A 151 -0.01 -21.63 -4.30
C ASP A 151 -0.34 -20.15 -4.60
N SER A 152 0.13 -19.65 -5.72
CA SER A 152 -0.16 -18.28 -6.23
C SER A 152 -1.26 -18.31 -7.29
N ALA A 153 -2.36 -19.03 -7.03
CA ALA A 153 -3.46 -19.26 -7.98
C ALA A 153 -4.19 -17.98 -8.41
N GLY A 154 -3.51 -17.18 -9.23
CA GLY A 154 -4.08 -16.16 -10.08
C GLY A 154 -3.66 -16.45 -11.53
N LYS A 155 -4.43 -16.00 -12.52
CA LYS A 155 -4.14 -16.17 -13.94
C LYS A 155 -2.80 -15.58 -14.39
N ASN A 156 -2.05 -15.00 -13.48
CA ASN A 156 -0.85 -14.21 -13.70
C ASN A 156 0.36 -14.88 -13.09
N ALA A 157 1.13 -15.57 -13.88
CA ALA A 157 2.41 -16.17 -13.52
C ALA A 157 3.56 -15.13 -13.38
N LEU A 158 3.27 -13.96 -12.84
CA LEU A 158 4.30 -13.01 -12.38
C LEU A 158 4.87 -13.47 -11.03
N THR A 159 5.19 -14.75 -10.93
CA THR A 159 5.63 -15.34 -9.68
C THR A 159 7.10 -15.05 -9.42
N ALA A 160 7.35 -14.47 -8.29
CA ALA A 160 8.63 -14.62 -7.63
C ALA A 160 8.95 -16.11 -7.53
N SER A 161 10.06 -16.53 -8.10
CA SER A 161 10.35 -17.95 -8.33
C SER A 161 11.22 -18.57 -7.25
N VAL A 162 11.65 -17.80 -6.25
CA VAL A 162 12.57 -18.27 -5.21
C VAL A 162 11.79 -18.43 -3.90
N PRO A 163 11.75 -19.65 -3.31
CA PRO A 163 11.17 -19.84 -2.00
C PRO A 163 11.85 -18.97 -0.94
N TYR A 164 11.07 -18.44 -0.02
CA TYR A 164 11.56 -17.56 1.06
C TYR A 164 12.32 -16.33 0.58
N ASP A 165 11.97 -15.79 -0.61
CA ASP A 165 12.59 -14.55 -1.09
C ASP A 165 12.36 -13.40 -0.08
N PRO A 166 13.41 -12.85 0.54
CA PRO A 166 13.28 -11.78 1.53
C PRO A 166 12.61 -10.51 0.99
N ASN A 167 12.56 -10.33 -0.34
CA ASN A 167 11.87 -9.23 -0.98
C ASN A 167 10.34 -9.36 -0.93
N LEU A 168 9.82 -10.54 -0.56
CA LEU A 168 8.40 -10.77 -0.27
C LEU A 168 8.04 -10.56 1.21
N HIS A 169 9.02 -10.27 2.07
CA HIS A 169 8.74 -9.84 3.43
C HIS A 169 8.27 -8.39 3.40
N LEU A 170 6.95 -8.23 3.47
CA LEU A 170 6.27 -6.94 3.38
C LEU A 170 5.53 -6.62 4.69
N GLU A 171 5.21 -5.36 4.86
CA GLU A 171 4.44 -4.88 5.99
C GLU A 171 3.36 -3.87 5.53
N PRO A 172 2.07 -4.28 5.57
CA PRO A 172 1.54 -5.56 6.06
C PRO A 172 1.98 -6.75 5.21
N PRO A 173 1.92 -7.99 5.76
CA PRO A 173 2.27 -9.19 5.01
C PRO A 173 1.25 -9.46 3.90
N LEU A 174 1.69 -10.10 2.83
CA LEU A 174 0.80 -10.56 1.76
C LEU A 174 -0.34 -11.39 2.33
N GLY A 175 -1.58 -11.06 1.96
CA GLY A 175 -2.79 -11.76 2.39
C GLY A 175 -2.94 -13.15 1.76
N ASN A 176 -3.99 -13.86 2.15
CA ASN A 176 -4.41 -15.08 1.48
C ASN A 176 -5.01 -14.77 0.09
N LEU A 177 -5.28 -15.79 -0.71
CA LEU A 177 -5.93 -15.62 -2.01
C LEU A 177 -7.29 -14.90 -1.89
N SER A 178 -8.08 -15.23 -0.85
CA SER A 178 -9.35 -14.56 -0.59
C SER A 178 -9.18 -13.08 -0.28
N ASP A 179 -8.11 -12.70 0.44
CA ASP A 179 -7.78 -11.30 0.69
C ASP A 179 -7.41 -10.57 -0.61
N GLN A 180 -6.56 -11.17 -1.43
CA GLN A 180 -6.16 -10.61 -2.72
C GLN A 180 -7.36 -10.36 -3.63
N LEU A 181 -8.25 -11.35 -3.79
CA LEU A 181 -9.46 -11.23 -4.61
C LEU A 181 -10.41 -10.13 -4.07
N ALA A 182 -10.58 -10.06 -2.75
CA ALA A 182 -11.38 -9.02 -2.11
C ALA A 182 -10.80 -7.62 -2.35
N LEU A 183 -9.47 -7.46 -2.29
CA LEU A 183 -8.78 -6.19 -2.56
C LEU A 183 -8.95 -5.76 -4.02
N ILE A 184 -8.79 -6.67 -4.99
CA ILE A 184 -9.00 -6.39 -6.41
C ILE A 184 -10.44 -5.92 -6.63
N GLN A 185 -11.42 -6.64 -6.09
CA GLN A 185 -12.84 -6.27 -6.22
C GLN A 185 -13.14 -4.93 -5.54
N ALA A 186 -12.54 -4.67 -4.37
CA ALA A 186 -12.71 -3.42 -3.64
C ALA A 186 -12.20 -2.18 -4.40
N VAL A 187 -11.11 -2.33 -5.17
CA VAL A 187 -10.62 -1.28 -6.07
C VAL A 187 -11.61 -1.02 -7.20
N LYS A 188 -12.17 -2.07 -7.81
CA LYS A 188 -13.21 -1.97 -8.87
C LYS A 188 -14.46 -1.28 -8.35
N ASP A 189 -14.94 -1.65 -7.18
CA ASP A 189 -16.13 -1.11 -6.53
C ASP A 189 -15.95 0.32 -5.99
N GLY A 190 -14.71 0.86 -5.97
CA GLY A 190 -14.40 2.16 -5.37
C GLY A 190 -14.45 2.17 -3.83
N VAL A 191 -14.41 1.01 -3.19
CA VAL A 191 -14.21 0.89 -1.73
C VAL A 191 -12.79 1.27 -1.36
N ILE A 192 -11.82 0.88 -2.19
CA ILE A 192 -10.43 1.34 -2.15
C ILE A 192 -10.24 2.41 -3.23
N ASP A 193 -9.73 3.56 -2.83
CA ASP A 193 -9.65 4.77 -3.65
C ASP A 193 -8.35 4.90 -4.42
N ALA A 194 -7.26 4.29 -3.92
CA ALA A 194 -5.93 4.47 -4.46
C ALA A 194 -5.06 3.21 -4.33
N ILE A 195 -4.12 3.06 -5.26
CA ILE A 195 -3.03 2.08 -5.15
C ILE A 195 -1.77 2.83 -4.70
N ALA A 196 -1.22 2.40 -3.57
CA ALA A 196 0.03 2.92 -3.04
C ALA A 196 1.22 2.12 -3.57
N ILE A 197 2.31 2.82 -3.91
CA ILE A 197 3.53 2.16 -4.38
C ILE A 197 4.33 1.57 -3.21
N ASP A 198 4.28 2.22 -2.06
CA ASP A 198 4.98 1.77 -0.85
C ASP A 198 6.47 1.41 -1.12
N HIS A 199 7.15 2.31 -1.83
CA HIS A 199 8.55 2.14 -2.21
C HIS A 199 9.45 2.16 -0.98
N ASN A 200 10.01 1.01 -0.62
CA ASN A 200 10.80 0.83 0.58
C ASN A 200 12.16 0.17 0.23
N PRO A 201 13.15 0.99 -0.16
CA PRO A 201 14.46 0.50 -0.54
C PRO A 201 15.21 -0.07 0.67
N ARG A 202 15.87 -1.22 0.46
CA ARG A 202 16.72 -1.92 1.41
C ARG A 202 18.07 -2.21 0.77
N THR A 203 19.10 -2.29 1.58
CA THR A 203 20.43 -2.67 1.07
C THR A 203 20.48 -4.16 0.71
N TYR A 204 21.50 -4.54 -0.02
CA TYR A 204 21.74 -5.94 -0.35
C TYR A 204 21.93 -6.80 0.91
N GLU A 205 22.69 -6.29 1.85
CA GLU A 205 23.01 -6.97 3.13
C GLU A 205 21.74 -7.19 3.96
N GLU A 206 20.84 -6.20 4.02
CA GLU A 206 19.56 -6.31 4.73
C GLU A 206 18.65 -7.39 4.11
N LYS A 207 18.80 -7.67 2.82
CA LYS A 207 18.02 -8.69 2.10
C LYS A 207 18.77 -10.01 1.86
N THR A 208 19.99 -10.17 2.38
CA THR A 208 20.79 -11.40 2.31
C THR A 208 20.79 -12.16 3.63
N VAL A 209 19.64 -12.20 4.29
CA VAL A 209 19.39 -12.87 5.57
C VAL A 209 18.16 -13.77 5.45
N ALA A 210 17.86 -14.58 6.47
CA ALA A 210 16.66 -15.42 6.46
C ALA A 210 15.39 -14.54 6.32
N PHE A 211 14.34 -15.09 5.71
CA PHE A 211 13.10 -14.37 5.39
C PHE A 211 12.55 -13.60 6.61
N ALA A 212 12.40 -14.27 7.74
CA ALA A 212 11.82 -13.68 8.95
C ALA A 212 12.73 -12.62 9.62
N ASP A 213 14.04 -12.66 9.38
CA ASP A 213 15.03 -11.75 9.95
C ASP A 213 15.26 -10.53 9.05
N SER A 214 14.81 -10.58 7.80
CA SER A 214 14.96 -9.46 6.87
C SER A 214 14.03 -8.31 7.24
N PRO A 215 14.47 -7.05 7.15
CA PRO A 215 13.55 -5.93 7.32
C PRO A 215 12.50 -5.91 6.19
N PRO A 216 11.22 -5.64 6.49
CA PRO A 216 10.18 -5.63 5.48
C PRO A 216 10.36 -4.50 4.47
N GLY A 217 9.87 -4.73 3.24
CA GLY A 217 9.82 -3.74 2.17
C GLY A 217 10.45 -4.19 0.86
N ALA A 218 9.94 -3.61 -0.22
CA ALA A 218 10.44 -3.79 -1.59
C ALA A 218 10.39 -2.45 -2.35
N ILE A 219 11.17 -2.34 -3.43
CA ILE A 219 11.08 -1.20 -4.35
C ILE A 219 9.87 -1.37 -5.27
N GLY A 220 9.29 -0.25 -5.75
CA GLY A 220 8.10 -0.32 -6.58
C GLY A 220 7.94 0.80 -7.61
N LEU A 221 8.64 1.96 -7.46
CA LEU A 221 8.37 3.15 -8.29
C LEU A 221 8.48 2.88 -9.81
N GLU A 222 9.41 2.07 -10.23
CA GLU A 222 9.64 1.76 -11.64
C GLU A 222 8.93 0.47 -12.09
N LEU A 223 8.44 -0.34 -11.13
CA LEU A 223 7.92 -1.68 -11.36
C LEU A 223 6.39 -1.76 -11.26
N ALA A 224 5.78 -0.92 -10.43
CA ALA A 224 4.36 -1.04 -10.11
C ALA A 224 3.48 -0.87 -11.36
N LEU A 225 3.68 0.18 -12.15
CA LEU A 225 2.85 0.42 -13.34
C LEU A 225 2.98 -0.71 -14.38
N PRO A 226 4.19 -1.13 -14.82
CA PRO A 226 4.33 -2.24 -15.76
C PRO A 226 3.67 -3.53 -15.27
N LEU A 227 3.93 -3.90 -14.01
CA LEU A 227 3.45 -5.15 -13.46
C LEU A 227 1.94 -5.14 -13.20
N LEU A 228 1.37 -4.01 -12.74
CA LEU A 228 -0.08 -3.83 -12.61
C LEU A 228 -0.77 -3.85 -13.99
N TRP A 229 -0.16 -3.23 -14.99
CA TRP A 229 -0.69 -3.25 -16.36
C TRP A 229 -0.78 -4.69 -16.88
N HIS A 230 0.32 -5.41 -16.82
CA HIS A 230 0.37 -6.80 -17.24
C HIS A 230 -0.57 -7.70 -16.40
N GLY A 231 -0.55 -7.52 -15.07
CA GLY A 231 -1.32 -8.35 -14.14
C GLY A 231 -2.82 -8.08 -14.11
N LEU A 232 -3.26 -6.87 -14.39
CA LEU A 232 -4.67 -6.50 -14.22
C LEU A 232 -5.33 -5.99 -15.52
N VAL A 233 -4.62 -5.26 -16.38
CA VAL A 233 -5.21 -4.72 -17.61
C VAL A 233 -5.18 -5.75 -18.73
N GLU A 234 -4.05 -6.38 -19.00
CA GLU A 234 -3.94 -7.39 -20.06
C GLU A 234 -4.76 -8.65 -19.78
N THR A 235 -4.99 -8.94 -18.50
CA THR A 235 -5.87 -10.05 -18.09
C THR A 235 -7.36 -9.73 -18.12
N GLY A 236 -7.70 -8.45 -18.32
CA GLY A 236 -9.09 -7.99 -18.36
C GLY A 236 -9.74 -7.82 -16.98
N GLU A 237 -8.96 -7.90 -15.91
CA GLU A 237 -9.47 -7.60 -14.55
C GLU A 237 -9.80 -6.11 -14.40
N PHE A 238 -8.96 -5.22 -14.95
CA PHE A 238 -9.18 -3.78 -15.00
C PHE A 238 -9.16 -3.30 -16.45
N SER A 239 -9.94 -2.26 -16.74
CA SER A 239 -9.67 -1.43 -17.91
C SER A 239 -8.46 -0.51 -17.65
N ALA A 240 -7.84 -0.02 -18.71
CA ALA A 240 -6.77 0.96 -18.61
C ALA A 240 -7.18 2.20 -17.79
N LEU A 241 -8.42 2.70 -18.00
CA LEU A 241 -8.93 3.87 -17.27
C LEU A 241 -9.12 3.62 -15.78
N GLU A 242 -9.55 2.43 -15.38
CA GLU A 242 -9.66 2.06 -13.96
C GLU A 242 -8.28 2.06 -13.31
N LEU A 243 -7.27 1.50 -13.97
CA LEU A 243 -5.90 1.53 -13.44
C LEU A 243 -5.37 2.98 -13.32
N TRP A 244 -5.55 3.81 -14.35
CA TRP A 244 -5.13 5.21 -14.30
C TRP A 244 -5.87 5.98 -13.20
N ARG A 245 -7.16 5.74 -13.01
CA ARG A 245 -7.94 6.37 -11.94
C ARG A 245 -7.30 6.13 -10.57
N VAL A 246 -6.98 4.90 -10.24
CA VAL A 246 -6.48 4.52 -8.90
C VAL A 246 -4.99 4.78 -8.69
N LEU A 247 -4.23 5.07 -9.76
CA LEU A 247 -2.84 5.48 -9.70
C LEU A 247 -2.64 7.00 -9.79
N SER A 248 -3.63 7.76 -10.26
CA SER A 248 -3.50 9.21 -10.49
C SER A 248 -4.63 10.01 -9.84
N THR A 249 -5.84 9.98 -10.40
CA THR A 249 -6.95 10.83 -9.92
C THR A 249 -7.43 10.45 -8.53
N GLY A 250 -7.47 9.16 -8.21
CA GLY A 250 -7.84 8.65 -6.88
C GLY A 250 -6.90 9.16 -5.78
N PRO A 251 -5.58 8.97 -5.89
CA PRO A 251 -4.61 9.55 -4.95
C PRO A 251 -4.76 11.07 -4.77
N ALA A 252 -4.93 11.83 -5.85
CA ALA A 252 -5.13 13.29 -5.76
C ALA A 252 -6.37 13.63 -4.92
N VAL A 253 -7.49 12.93 -5.14
CA VAL A 253 -8.71 13.10 -4.34
C VAL A 253 -8.48 12.73 -2.88
N CYS A 254 -7.76 11.64 -2.59
CA CYS A 254 -7.41 11.24 -1.22
C CYS A 254 -6.62 12.34 -0.51
N LEU A 255 -5.76 13.05 -1.23
CA LEU A 255 -4.95 14.16 -0.71
C LEU A 255 -5.71 15.50 -0.66
N GLY A 256 -6.95 15.56 -1.15
CA GLY A 256 -7.70 16.81 -1.27
C GLY A 256 -7.15 17.75 -2.35
N GLN A 257 -6.39 17.20 -3.30
CA GLN A 257 -5.85 17.95 -4.45
C GLN A 257 -6.79 17.88 -5.64
N THR A 258 -6.71 18.86 -6.52
CA THR A 258 -7.39 18.79 -7.82
C THR A 258 -6.64 17.83 -8.71
N PRO A 259 -7.30 16.77 -9.25
CA PRO A 259 -6.64 15.85 -10.16
C PRO A 259 -6.11 16.55 -11.41
N ALA A 260 -4.91 16.15 -11.86
CA ALA A 260 -4.36 16.56 -13.14
C ALA A 260 -5.28 16.15 -14.29
N LYS A 261 -5.35 16.98 -15.33
CA LYS A 261 -6.19 16.72 -16.51
C LYS A 261 -5.48 17.14 -17.79
N VAL A 262 -5.72 16.39 -18.85
CA VAL A 262 -5.29 16.74 -20.20
C VAL A 262 -6.28 17.75 -20.80
N ALA A 263 -5.94 19.03 -20.72
CA ALA A 263 -6.77 20.09 -21.25
C ALA A 263 -5.91 21.26 -21.74
N LEU A 264 -6.43 22.05 -22.69
CA LEU A 264 -5.75 23.23 -23.19
C LEU A 264 -5.50 24.24 -22.05
N GLY A 265 -4.25 24.65 -21.88
CA GLY A 265 -3.84 25.59 -20.82
C GLY A 265 -3.62 24.94 -19.45
N ALA A 266 -3.80 23.64 -19.30
CA ALA A 266 -3.43 22.92 -18.08
C ALA A 266 -1.92 22.65 -18.03
N SER A 267 -1.36 22.50 -16.81
CA SER A 267 0.00 22.00 -16.62
C SER A 267 0.15 20.58 -17.19
N ALA A 268 1.29 20.32 -17.81
CA ALA A 268 1.56 19.03 -18.45
C ALA A 268 2.09 18.01 -17.42
N GLU A 269 1.27 17.58 -16.50
CA GLU A 269 1.58 16.48 -15.57
C GLU A 269 1.23 15.14 -16.24
N LEU A 270 2.12 14.66 -17.09
CA LEU A 270 1.87 13.52 -17.98
C LEU A 270 3.00 12.50 -17.97
N ILE A 271 2.68 11.26 -18.28
CA ILE A 271 3.64 10.22 -18.62
C ILE A 271 3.33 9.63 -19.98
N LEU A 272 4.37 9.22 -20.71
CA LEU A 272 4.27 8.37 -21.89
C LEU A 272 4.69 6.96 -21.51
N PHE A 273 3.75 6.01 -21.59
CA PHE A 273 3.96 4.61 -21.23
C PHE A 273 3.78 3.71 -22.46
N ASP A 274 4.76 2.85 -22.72
CA ASP A 274 4.68 1.80 -23.74
C ASP A 274 4.47 0.45 -23.05
N PRO A 275 3.27 -0.16 -23.13
CA PRO A 275 2.98 -1.42 -22.47
C PRO A 275 3.67 -2.63 -23.09
N LEU A 276 4.15 -2.52 -24.33
CA LEU A 276 4.76 -3.62 -25.08
C LEU A 276 6.30 -3.66 -25.00
N MET A 277 6.91 -2.57 -24.57
CA MET A 277 8.36 -2.50 -24.45
C MET A 277 8.87 -3.44 -23.36
N THR A 278 9.65 -4.44 -23.75
CA THR A 278 10.26 -5.41 -22.80
C THR A 278 11.62 -4.94 -22.33
N TRP A 279 11.94 -5.20 -21.08
CA TRP A 279 13.22 -4.91 -20.47
C TRP A 279 13.51 -5.85 -19.29
N THR A 280 14.79 -6.02 -18.96
CA THR A 280 15.20 -6.85 -17.81
C THR A 280 15.37 -5.98 -16.59
N VAL A 281 14.79 -6.43 -15.46
CA VAL A 281 14.92 -5.77 -14.15
C VAL A 281 16.32 -6.07 -13.59
N GLU A 282 17.24 -5.14 -13.77
CA GLU A 282 18.62 -5.24 -13.30
C GLU A 282 19.00 -3.96 -12.54
N GLY A 283 19.93 -4.06 -11.58
CA GLY A 283 20.36 -2.90 -10.80
C GLY A 283 20.82 -1.71 -11.69
N ARG A 284 21.45 -2.01 -12.83
CA ARG A 284 21.88 -0.97 -13.81
C ARG A 284 20.74 -0.35 -14.61
N SER A 285 19.60 -1.03 -14.74
CA SER A 285 18.43 -0.54 -15.50
C SER A 285 17.48 0.27 -14.62
N LEU A 286 17.60 0.15 -13.30
CA LEU A 286 16.81 0.85 -12.31
C LEU A 286 17.41 2.23 -11.99
N LYS A 287 16.55 3.20 -11.68
CA LYS A 287 16.93 4.50 -11.12
C LYS A 287 16.98 4.46 -9.59
N SER A 288 16.27 3.54 -8.99
CA SER A 288 16.39 3.25 -7.56
C SER A 288 17.83 2.86 -7.22
N ARG A 289 18.34 3.34 -6.08
CA ARG A 289 19.66 2.94 -5.55
C ARG A 289 19.66 1.53 -4.97
N SER A 290 18.50 0.95 -4.78
CA SER A 290 18.31 -0.40 -4.28
C SER A 290 17.65 -1.26 -5.35
N ALA A 291 17.90 -2.57 -5.29
CA ALA A 291 17.36 -3.56 -6.21
C ALA A 291 16.54 -4.65 -5.46
N ASN A 292 16.04 -4.35 -4.27
CA ASN A 292 15.28 -5.28 -3.44
C ASN A 292 13.87 -5.48 -4.00
N THR A 293 13.76 -6.36 -4.99
CA THR A 293 12.50 -6.74 -5.65
C THR A 293 12.52 -8.22 -6.01
N PRO A 294 11.37 -8.93 -5.89
CA PRO A 294 11.29 -10.34 -6.29
C PRO A 294 11.37 -10.55 -7.81
N TRP A 295 11.32 -9.48 -8.61
CA TRP A 295 11.46 -9.54 -10.07
C TRP A 295 12.88 -9.27 -10.57
N LEU A 296 13.88 -9.18 -9.68
CA LEU A 296 15.26 -8.96 -10.09
C LEU A 296 15.75 -10.09 -11.03
N GLY A 297 16.35 -9.69 -12.16
CA GLY A 297 16.78 -10.60 -13.21
C GLY A 297 15.68 -11.06 -14.17
N GLN A 298 14.41 -10.75 -13.92
CA GLN A 298 13.30 -11.14 -14.79
C GLN A 298 13.11 -10.11 -15.93
N GLN A 299 12.64 -10.62 -17.08
CA GLN A 299 12.17 -9.77 -18.16
C GLN A 299 10.70 -9.45 -17.95
N ILE A 300 10.36 -8.15 -17.97
CA ILE A 300 9.00 -7.66 -17.83
C ILE A 300 8.63 -6.79 -19.05
N ALA A 301 7.32 -6.69 -19.32
CA ALA A 301 6.77 -5.78 -20.33
C ALA A 301 6.23 -4.51 -19.66
N GLY A 302 6.28 -3.40 -20.40
CA GLY A 302 5.82 -2.09 -19.96
C GLY A 302 6.95 -1.19 -19.48
N LYS A 303 7.03 0.03 -20.05
CA LYS A 303 8.05 1.01 -19.66
C LYS A 303 7.52 2.44 -19.80
N VAL A 304 7.80 3.27 -18.81
CA VAL A 304 7.61 4.71 -18.91
C VAL A 304 8.78 5.27 -19.74
N LEU A 305 8.46 5.89 -20.87
CA LEU A 305 9.43 6.44 -21.80
C LEU A 305 9.79 7.89 -21.45
N GLN A 306 8.80 8.64 -20.97
CA GLN A 306 8.97 10.06 -20.64
C GLN A 306 7.96 10.50 -19.58
N THR A 307 8.38 11.45 -18.75
CA THR A 307 7.55 12.12 -17.74
C THR A 307 7.67 13.64 -17.95
N TRP A 308 6.55 14.34 -17.90
CA TRP A 308 6.45 15.80 -17.84
C TRP A 308 5.84 16.19 -16.48
N VAL A 309 6.40 17.22 -15.84
CA VAL A 309 5.99 17.77 -14.53
C VAL A 309 6.07 19.29 -14.54
#